data_b22fe59b8f47dc138e7fb773f99751e6
#
_entry.id   b22fe59b8f47dc138e7fb773f99751e6
#
_cell.length_a   1.000
_cell.length_b   1.000
_cell.length_c   1.000
_cell.angle_alpha   90.00
_cell.angle_beta   90.00
_cell.angle_gamma   90.00
#
_symmetry.space_group_name_H-M   'P 1'
#
loop_
_entity.id
_entity.type
_entity.pdbx_description
1 polymer ?
#
loop_
_entity_poly.entity_id
_entity_poly.type
_entity_poly.pdbx_seq_one_letter_code
_entity_poly.pdbx_strand_id
1 'polypeptide(L)'
;MTATLRAGRDEDANGFIALIAACWAEYPGNILDVDGENPELRALATYYAEAGGALWAVEQDGALTGMLGTKPLGDGVWELCKVYTAPALRGTGMAQRMIAAAEDFARAHGGTSMKLWSDTRFDRAHRFYEKQSYIRAGALRVLNDLSNSIEFVYAKPLTGVAIERLDAAAAHAAIPRLAEILRACVDAGASVSYLPPLARDTATAFWTRSASSAAMDRRVILAGWVDGVLAGTVTLDLDMPPNQPHRADVAKLLVHPDARRRGLARLLMDRLEDEARAAGRHLLVLDTREGDAAEPLYRGMGWTEAGRVPGFALNGEGGYDATIFFWKRLDQ
;
A
#
# COMPACT_ATOMS: atom_id res chain seq x y z
N MET A 1 1.33 0.33 -33.15
CA MET A 1 2.52 -0.56 -33.08
C MET A 1 2.77 -0.94 -31.65
N THR A 2 3.35 -2.10 -31.38
CA THR A 2 3.38 -2.66 -30.01
C THR A 2 4.67 -2.24 -29.30
N ALA A 3 4.56 -1.64 -28.12
CA ALA A 3 5.71 -1.32 -27.28
C ALA A 3 6.28 -2.62 -26.66
N THR A 4 7.59 -2.79 -26.72
CA THR A 4 8.30 -3.99 -26.24
C THR A 4 9.17 -3.67 -25.04
N LEU A 5 8.97 -4.42 -23.95
CA LEU A 5 9.83 -4.38 -22.77
C LEU A 5 11.01 -5.33 -22.97
N ARG A 6 12.24 -4.84 -22.83
CA ARG A 6 13.48 -5.60 -22.95
C ARG A 6 14.52 -5.18 -21.89
N ALA A 7 15.59 -5.94 -21.77
CA ALA A 7 16.74 -5.49 -20.99
C ALA A 7 17.32 -4.19 -21.58
N GLY A 8 17.69 -3.27 -20.69
CA GLY A 8 18.43 -2.06 -21.04
C GLY A 8 19.89 -2.37 -21.37
N ARG A 9 20.52 -1.54 -22.19
CA ARG A 9 21.91 -1.65 -22.65
C ARG A 9 22.61 -0.31 -22.49
N ASP A 10 23.93 -0.30 -22.44
CA ASP A 10 24.69 0.96 -22.38
C ASP A 10 24.58 1.78 -23.65
N GLU A 11 24.38 1.12 -24.82
CA GLU A 11 24.12 1.80 -26.09
C GLU A 11 22.80 2.61 -26.08
N ASP A 12 21.89 2.33 -25.14
CA ASP A 12 20.64 3.06 -24.94
C ASP A 12 20.83 4.41 -24.24
N ALA A 13 22.04 4.74 -23.76
CA ALA A 13 22.33 5.90 -22.90
C ALA A 13 21.74 7.22 -23.42
N ASN A 14 21.94 7.54 -24.71
CA ASN A 14 21.40 8.77 -25.28
C ASN A 14 19.87 8.81 -25.26
N GLY A 15 19.22 7.65 -25.50
CA GLY A 15 17.77 7.50 -25.43
C GLY A 15 17.25 7.66 -24.00
N PHE A 16 17.93 7.10 -23.00
CA PHE A 16 17.57 7.25 -21.58
C PHE A 16 17.71 8.71 -21.14
N ILE A 17 18.83 9.37 -21.48
CA ILE A 17 19.04 10.79 -21.16
C ILE A 17 17.94 11.66 -21.79
N ALA A 18 17.61 11.43 -23.05
CA ALA A 18 16.55 12.17 -23.74
C ALA A 18 15.17 11.94 -23.09
N LEU A 19 14.86 10.70 -22.68
CA LEU A 19 13.61 10.36 -22.02
C LEU A 19 13.50 11.02 -20.65
N ILE A 20 14.58 11.01 -19.83
CA ILE A 20 14.61 11.66 -18.53
C ILE A 20 14.43 13.16 -18.70
N ALA A 21 15.18 13.79 -19.61
CA ALA A 21 15.09 15.23 -19.91
C ALA A 21 13.65 15.64 -20.28
N ALA A 22 12.99 14.84 -21.16
CA ALA A 22 11.62 15.09 -21.56
C ALA A 22 10.63 14.94 -20.40
N CYS A 23 10.81 13.95 -19.53
CA CYS A 23 9.96 13.75 -18.35
C CYS A 23 10.16 14.87 -17.30
N TRP A 24 11.40 15.29 -17.08
CA TRP A 24 11.70 16.36 -16.10
C TRP A 24 11.24 17.73 -16.57
N ALA A 25 11.25 17.97 -17.88
CA ALA A 25 10.73 19.21 -18.47
C ALA A 25 9.23 19.46 -18.19
N GLU A 26 8.48 18.44 -17.81
CA GLU A 26 7.09 18.58 -17.39
C GLU A 26 6.95 19.22 -16.00
N TYR A 27 8.04 19.32 -15.23
CA TYR A 27 8.05 19.81 -13.85
C TYR A 27 9.07 20.95 -13.69
N PRO A 28 8.62 22.21 -13.52
CA PRO A 28 9.51 23.35 -13.39
C PRO A 28 10.53 23.21 -12.25
N GLY A 29 11.75 23.63 -12.48
CA GLY A 29 12.83 23.61 -11.50
C GLY A 29 13.65 22.33 -11.44
N ASN A 30 13.34 21.31 -12.26
CA ASN A 30 14.21 20.14 -12.40
C ASN A 30 15.33 20.44 -13.41
N ILE A 31 16.56 20.14 -13.03
CA ILE A 31 17.78 20.33 -13.83
C ILE A 31 18.45 18.98 -14.00
N LEU A 32 18.62 18.53 -15.24
CA LEU A 32 19.34 17.29 -15.53
C LEU A 32 20.80 17.65 -15.85
N ASP A 33 21.68 17.39 -14.91
CA ASP A 33 23.12 17.46 -15.09
C ASP A 33 23.69 16.04 -15.24
N VAL A 34 24.00 15.66 -16.47
CA VAL A 34 24.49 14.31 -16.78
C VAL A 34 25.93 14.12 -16.33
N ASP A 35 26.76 15.16 -16.47
CA ASP A 35 28.20 15.04 -16.23
C ASP A 35 28.58 15.28 -14.76
N GLY A 36 27.87 16.17 -14.07
CA GLY A 36 28.14 16.49 -12.67
C GLY A 36 27.40 15.60 -11.69
N GLU A 37 26.07 15.43 -11.89
CA GLU A 37 25.22 14.76 -10.89
C GLU A 37 24.78 13.34 -11.26
N ASN A 38 24.77 12.99 -12.56
CA ASN A 38 24.23 11.71 -13.02
C ASN A 38 25.15 11.02 -14.05
N PRO A 39 26.47 10.91 -13.81
CA PRO A 39 27.41 10.34 -14.77
C PRO A 39 27.12 8.88 -15.12
N GLU A 40 26.45 8.14 -14.21
CA GLU A 40 26.02 6.75 -14.43
C GLU A 40 25.04 6.61 -15.63
N LEU A 41 24.36 7.69 -16.03
CA LEU A 41 23.45 7.67 -17.19
C LEU A 41 24.14 7.28 -18.50
N ARG A 42 25.46 7.40 -18.57
CA ARG A 42 26.24 7.03 -19.76
C ARG A 42 26.46 5.53 -19.90
N ALA A 43 26.32 4.75 -18.79
CA ALA A 43 26.52 3.30 -18.76
C ALA A 43 25.59 2.65 -17.72
N LEU A 44 24.29 2.89 -17.83
CA LEU A 44 23.31 2.44 -16.83
C LEU A 44 23.20 0.92 -16.70
N ALA A 45 23.33 0.19 -17.81
CA ALA A 45 23.24 -1.27 -17.76
C ALA A 45 24.42 -1.85 -16.97
N THR A 46 25.63 -1.38 -17.21
CA THR A 46 26.82 -1.72 -16.42
C THR A 46 26.66 -1.31 -14.97
N TYR A 47 26.20 -0.06 -14.68
CA TYR A 47 26.00 0.44 -13.33
C TYR A 47 25.06 -0.45 -12.50
N TYR A 48 23.91 -0.86 -13.06
CA TYR A 48 22.99 -1.73 -12.33
C TYR A 48 23.51 -3.16 -12.21
N ALA A 49 24.18 -3.69 -13.23
CA ALA A 49 24.76 -5.03 -13.20
C ALA A 49 25.86 -5.15 -12.13
N GLU A 50 26.74 -4.17 -12.02
CA GLU A 50 27.78 -4.11 -10.99
C GLU A 50 27.20 -4.01 -9.57
N ALA A 51 26.04 -3.34 -9.42
CA ALA A 51 25.31 -3.28 -8.16
C ALA A 51 24.50 -4.57 -7.87
N GLY A 52 24.53 -5.58 -8.73
CA GLY A 52 23.72 -6.80 -8.60
C GLY A 52 22.24 -6.59 -8.95
N GLY A 53 21.94 -5.51 -9.68
CA GLY A 53 20.60 -5.12 -10.10
C GLY A 53 20.31 -5.41 -11.58
N ALA A 54 19.29 -4.77 -12.11
CA ALA A 54 18.88 -4.88 -13.51
C ALA A 54 18.28 -3.57 -14.05
N LEU A 55 18.36 -3.41 -15.36
CA LEU A 55 17.80 -2.28 -16.11
C LEU A 55 16.88 -2.78 -17.20
N TRP A 56 15.73 -2.13 -17.36
CA TRP A 56 14.78 -2.37 -18.45
C TRP A 56 14.60 -1.12 -19.32
N ALA A 57 14.34 -1.38 -20.58
CA ALA A 57 13.98 -0.38 -21.59
C ALA A 57 12.66 -0.77 -22.26
N VAL A 58 11.84 0.21 -22.58
CA VAL A 58 10.68 0.03 -23.45
C VAL A 58 10.98 0.70 -24.77
N GLU A 59 10.94 -0.10 -25.82
CA GLU A 59 11.15 0.35 -27.19
C GLU A 59 9.84 0.33 -27.97
N GLN A 60 9.56 1.41 -28.68
CA GLN A 60 8.43 1.53 -29.60
C GLN A 60 8.88 2.28 -30.85
N ASP A 61 8.69 1.64 -32.01
CA ASP A 61 9.02 2.23 -33.32
C ASP A 61 10.48 2.73 -33.43
N GLY A 62 11.43 2.00 -32.82
CA GLY A 62 12.86 2.34 -32.81
C GLY A 62 13.24 3.45 -31.81
N ALA A 63 12.29 3.98 -31.02
CA ALA A 63 12.55 4.97 -29.99
C ALA A 63 12.42 4.37 -28.58
N LEU A 64 13.23 4.84 -27.64
CA LEU A 64 13.06 4.52 -26.22
C LEU A 64 11.96 5.36 -25.61
N THR A 65 10.93 4.69 -25.13
CA THR A 65 9.72 5.31 -24.58
C THR A 65 9.48 5.01 -23.09
N GLY A 66 10.30 4.14 -22.50
CA GLY A 66 10.26 3.83 -21.08
C GLY A 66 11.58 3.28 -20.58
N MET A 67 11.84 3.47 -19.28
CA MET A 67 12.97 2.89 -18.57
C MET A 67 12.65 2.65 -17.11
N LEU A 68 13.35 1.68 -16.51
CA LEU A 68 13.29 1.37 -15.09
C LEU A 68 14.53 0.58 -14.68
N GLY A 69 15.13 0.93 -13.54
CA GLY A 69 16.19 0.17 -12.92
C GLY A 69 15.81 -0.34 -11.53
N THR A 70 16.46 -1.41 -11.10
CA THR A 70 16.39 -1.89 -9.71
C THR A 70 17.74 -2.40 -9.24
N LYS A 71 18.02 -2.26 -7.94
CA LYS A 71 19.25 -2.75 -7.30
C LYS A 71 19.01 -3.10 -5.83
N PRO A 72 19.79 -4.02 -5.24
CA PRO A 72 19.70 -4.34 -3.82
C PRO A 72 20.24 -3.18 -2.96
N LEU A 73 19.61 -2.97 -1.80
CA LEU A 73 20.08 -2.08 -0.73
C LEU A 73 20.64 -2.84 0.50
N GLY A 74 20.57 -4.17 0.50
CA GLY A 74 20.88 -5.03 1.64
C GLY A 74 19.63 -5.50 2.39
N ASP A 75 19.79 -6.52 3.25
CA ASP A 75 18.74 -7.06 4.12
C ASP A 75 17.41 -7.43 3.41
N GLY A 76 17.48 -7.86 2.17
CA GLY A 76 16.32 -8.19 1.36
C GLY A 76 15.55 -6.97 0.84
N VAL A 77 16.03 -5.75 1.07
CA VAL A 77 15.44 -4.52 0.54
C VAL A 77 16.02 -4.23 -0.85
N TRP A 78 15.17 -3.94 -1.80
CA TRP A 78 15.55 -3.53 -3.16
C TRP A 78 15.06 -2.12 -3.45
N GLU A 79 15.79 -1.38 -4.27
CA GLU A 79 15.41 -0.04 -4.70
C GLU A 79 14.90 -0.07 -6.14
N LEU A 80 13.75 0.55 -6.35
CA LEU A 80 13.20 0.84 -7.67
C LEU A 80 13.66 2.24 -8.09
N CYS A 81 14.37 2.33 -9.20
CA CYS A 81 15.03 3.56 -9.65
C CYS A 81 14.66 3.93 -11.08
N LYS A 82 14.80 5.22 -11.43
CA LYS A 82 14.74 5.70 -12.81
C LYS A 82 13.47 5.23 -13.56
N VAL A 83 12.30 5.30 -12.91
CA VAL A 83 11.00 4.91 -13.51
C VAL A 83 10.48 6.05 -14.36
N TYR A 84 10.72 6.00 -15.65
CA TYR A 84 10.27 7.01 -16.61
C TYR A 84 9.49 6.39 -17.77
N THR A 85 8.43 7.06 -18.19
CA THR A 85 7.62 6.68 -19.36
C THR A 85 7.24 7.91 -20.17
N ALA A 86 7.44 7.84 -21.47
CA ALA A 86 6.97 8.86 -22.39
C ALA A 86 5.43 9.01 -22.32
N PRO A 87 4.88 10.19 -22.63
CA PRO A 87 3.43 10.41 -22.61
C PRO A 87 2.61 9.37 -23.37
N ALA A 88 3.12 8.88 -24.51
CA ALA A 88 2.45 7.89 -25.34
C ALA A 88 2.24 6.51 -24.67
N LEU A 89 3.05 6.17 -23.65
CA LEU A 89 2.89 4.92 -22.89
C LEU A 89 1.93 5.03 -21.71
N ARG A 90 1.48 6.23 -21.38
CA ARG A 90 0.62 6.44 -20.21
C ARG A 90 -0.76 5.83 -20.45
N GLY A 91 -1.27 5.12 -19.44
CA GLY A 91 -2.56 4.43 -19.54
C GLY A 91 -2.56 3.12 -20.34
N THR A 92 -1.43 2.70 -20.93
CA THR A 92 -1.33 1.46 -21.73
C THR A 92 -1.10 0.20 -20.88
N GLY A 93 -0.83 0.33 -19.57
CA GLY A 93 -0.42 -0.78 -18.72
C GLY A 93 1.09 -1.08 -18.76
N MET A 94 1.88 -0.40 -19.58
CA MET A 94 3.30 -0.69 -19.72
C MET A 94 4.10 -0.37 -18.45
N ALA A 95 3.80 0.73 -17.77
CA ALA A 95 4.45 1.07 -16.50
C ALA A 95 4.23 0.00 -15.43
N GLN A 96 3.03 -0.59 -15.35
CA GLN A 96 2.74 -1.72 -14.45
C GLN A 96 3.58 -2.94 -14.80
N ARG A 97 3.71 -3.26 -16.09
CA ARG A 97 4.56 -4.38 -16.55
C ARG A 97 6.03 -4.17 -16.21
N MET A 98 6.53 -2.94 -16.33
CA MET A 98 7.90 -2.58 -15.95
C MET A 98 8.13 -2.81 -14.44
N ILE A 99 7.23 -2.29 -13.58
CA ILE A 99 7.32 -2.50 -12.13
C ILE A 99 7.25 -3.99 -11.79
N ALA A 100 6.30 -4.74 -12.38
CA ALA A 100 6.18 -6.17 -12.14
C ALA A 100 7.48 -6.92 -12.50
N ALA A 101 8.13 -6.58 -13.62
CA ALA A 101 9.41 -7.19 -14.01
C ALA A 101 10.52 -6.93 -12.97
N ALA A 102 10.60 -5.70 -12.43
CA ALA A 102 11.57 -5.37 -11.39
C ALA A 102 11.27 -6.06 -10.05
N GLU A 103 10.01 -6.14 -9.66
CA GLU A 103 9.58 -6.84 -8.45
C GLU A 103 9.85 -8.36 -8.55
N ASP A 104 9.57 -8.97 -9.72
CA ASP A 104 9.85 -10.39 -9.96
C ASP A 104 11.36 -10.66 -9.96
N PHE A 105 12.15 -9.77 -10.56
CA PHE A 105 13.61 -9.86 -10.50
C PHE A 105 14.11 -9.79 -9.05
N ALA A 106 13.64 -8.82 -8.27
CA ALA A 106 14.00 -8.69 -6.88
C ALA A 106 13.63 -9.95 -6.07
N ARG A 107 12.41 -10.49 -6.24
CA ARG A 107 11.97 -11.76 -5.60
C ARG A 107 12.88 -12.93 -5.95
N ALA A 108 13.23 -13.06 -7.23
CA ALA A 108 14.12 -14.13 -7.69
C ALA A 108 15.53 -14.06 -7.08
N HIS A 109 15.95 -12.87 -6.63
CA HIS A 109 17.22 -12.62 -5.99
C HIS A 109 17.13 -12.40 -4.46
N GLY A 110 16.08 -12.93 -3.83
CA GLY A 110 15.91 -12.90 -2.36
C GLY A 110 15.35 -11.58 -1.81
N GLY A 111 14.82 -10.70 -2.67
CA GLY A 111 14.15 -9.47 -2.25
C GLY A 111 12.85 -9.76 -1.50
N THR A 112 12.71 -9.19 -0.31
CA THR A 112 11.52 -9.28 0.53
C THR A 112 10.69 -8.00 0.52
N SER A 113 11.32 -6.88 0.15
CA SER A 113 10.66 -5.58 0.04
C SER A 113 11.26 -4.72 -1.06
N MET A 114 10.43 -3.84 -1.61
CA MET A 114 10.84 -2.82 -2.57
C MET A 114 10.67 -1.43 -1.95
N LYS A 115 11.64 -0.56 -2.20
CA LYS A 115 11.65 0.84 -1.79
C LYS A 115 11.90 1.72 -3.01
N LEU A 116 11.37 2.93 -3.02
CA LEU A 116 11.68 3.93 -4.03
C LEU A 116 11.66 5.34 -3.43
N TRP A 117 12.34 6.25 -4.09
CA TRP A 117 12.30 7.67 -3.80
C TRP A 117 11.71 8.44 -4.99
N SER A 118 10.90 9.44 -4.71
CA SER A 118 10.23 10.22 -5.75
C SER A 118 10.14 11.67 -5.33
N ASP A 119 10.61 12.56 -6.18
CA ASP A 119 10.52 13.99 -5.96
C ASP A 119 9.09 14.44 -5.67
N THR A 120 8.94 15.33 -4.69
CA THR A 120 7.64 15.81 -4.21
C THR A 120 6.80 16.50 -5.29
N ARG A 121 7.44 16.94 -6.38
CA ARG A 121 6.79 17.56 -7.56
C ARG A 121 6.11 16.54 -8.47
N PHE A 122 6.42 15.24 -8.37
CA PHE A 122 5.99 14.21 -9.32
C PHE A 122 4.62 13.59 -8.97
N ASP A 123 3.59 14.41 -8.78
CA ASP A 123 2.24 13.97 -8.37
C ASP A 123 1.65 12.80 -9.17
N ARG A 124 1.95 12.73 -10.46
CA ARG A 124 1.48 11.64 -11.32
C ARG A 124 2.13 10.32 -10.96
N ALA A 125 3.44 10.35 -10.67
CA ALA A 125 4.20 9.17 -10.25
C ALA A 125 3.71 8.68 -8.88
N HIS A 126 3.43 9.60 -7.95
CA HIS A 126 2.89 9.25 -6.63
C HIS A 126 1.59 8.48 -6.75
N ARG A 127 0.59 9.03 -7.47
CA ARG A 127 -0.68 8.32 -7.72
C ARG A 127 -0.51 6.97 -8.42
N PHE A 128 0.51 6.85 -9.26
CA PHE A 128 0.81 5.58 -9.92
C PHE A 128 1.38 4.56 -8.92
N TYR A 129 2.37 4.92 -8.09
CA TYR A 129 2.93 4.01 -7.09
C TYR A 129 1.88 3.56 -6.08
N GLU A 130 1.03 4.47 -5.61
CA GLU A 130 -0.07 4.15 -4.70
C GLU A 130 -1.03 3.11 -5.29
N LYS A 131 -1.35 3.20 -6.59
CA LYS A 131 -2.14 2.18 -7.30
C LYS A 131 -1.42 0.84 -7.42
N GLN A 132 -0.08 0.81 -7.35
CA GLN A 132 0.72 -0.41 -7.33
C GLN A 132 0.97 -0.94 -5.91
N SER A 133 0.21 -0.47 -4.92
CA SER A 133 0.31 -0.85 -3.51
C SER A 133 1.61 -0.42 -2.82
N TYR A 134 2.31 0.55 -3.37
CA TYR A 134 3.37 1.24 -2.62
C TYR A 134 2.77 2.22 -1.65
N ILE A 135 3.30 2.27 -0.43
CA ILE A 135 2.86 3.18 0.61
C ILE A 135 3.96 4.19 0.88
N ARG A 136 3.55 5.42 1.11
CA ARG A 136 4.45 6.44 1.62
C ARG A 136 4.89 6.04 3.04
N ALA A 137 6.20 5.92 3.28
CA ALA A 137 6.77 5.42 4.52
C ALA A 137 8.00 6.24 4.92
N GLY A 138 8.04 6.71 6.15
CA GLY A 138 9.19 7.42 6.71
C GLY A 138 9.30 8.90 6.36
N ALA A 139 10.46 9.47 6.72
CA ALA A 139 10.75 10.89 6.58
C ALA A 139 11.06 11.28 5.13
N LEU A 140 10.90 12.56 4.82
CA LEU A 140 11.36 13.16 3.58
C LEU A 140 12.90 13.10 3.49
N ARG A 141 13.42 12.94 2.28
CA ARG A 141 14.84 13.09 1.97
C ARG A 141 15.05 14.41 1.23
N VAL A 142 15.94 15.23 1.74
CA VAL A 142 16.37 16.47 1.07
C VAL A 142 17.69 16.19 0.36
N LEU A 143 17.75 16.47 -0.94
CA LEU A 143 18.96 16.35 -1.73
C LEU A 143 19.61 17.72 -1.93
N ASN A 144 20.94 17.76 -1.87
CA ASN A 144 21.72 18.95 -2.21
C ASN A 144 22.14 18.89 -3.69
N ASP A 145 21.15 18.68 -4.56
CA ASP A 145 21.29 18.67 -6.01
C ASP A 145 20.93 20.03 -6.62
N LEU A 146 21.24 20.23 -7.89
CA LEU A 146 20.94 21.49 -8.62
C LEU A 146 19.43 21.79 -8.66
N SER A 147 18.61 20.76 -8.54
CA SER A 147 17.14 20.85 -8.51
C SER A 147 16.58 21.19 -7.12
N ASN A 148 17.40 21.18 -6.06
CA ASN A 148 16.97 21.26 -4.67
C ASN A 148 15.84 20.29 -4.36
N SER A 149 16.03 19.04 -4.73
CA SER A 149 15.00 18.02 -4.68
C SER A 149 14.63 17.64 -3.25
N ILE A 150 13.34 17.47 -3.01
CA ILE A 150 12.79 16.87 -1.79
C ILE A 150 12.01 15.65 -2.21
N GLU A 151 12.29 14.50 -1.59
CA GLU A 151 11.71 13.25 -2.03
C GLU A 151 10.88 12.57 -0.95
N PHE A 152 9.74 12.01 -1.37
CA PHE A 152 9.01 11.02 -0.60
C PHE A 152 9.64 9.65 -0.76
N VAL A 153 9.66 8.88 0.31
CA VAL A 153 9.94 7.45 0.25
C VAL A 153 8.64 6.67 0.15
N TYR A 154 8.64 5.66 -0.70
CA TYR A 154 7.59 4.65 -0.81
C TYR A 154 8.17 3.27 -0.57
N ALA A 155 7.40 2.40 0.06
CA ALA A 155 7.78 1.02 0.32
C ALA A 155 6.64 0.05 -0.02
N LYS A 156 7.01 -1.20 -0.32
CA LYS A 156 6.09 -2.30 -0.61
C LYS A 156 6.73 -3.62 -0.22
N PRO A 157 6.12 -4.44 0.66
CA PRO A 157 6.58 -5.81 0.88
C PRO A 157 6.37 -6.64 -0.40
N LEU A 158 7.36 -7.46 -0.77
CA LEU A 158 7.32 -8.25 -2.00
C LEU A 158 6.87 -9.69 -1.78
N THR A 159 7.12 -10.25 -0.59
CA THR A 159 6.87 -11.68 -0.29
C THR A 159 6.25 -11.84 1.09
N GLY A 160 5.54 -12.97 1.27
CA GLY A 160 4.98 -13.34 2.55
C GLY A 160 3.80 -12.46 2.98
N VAL A 161 3.60 -12.38 4.29
CA VAL A 161 2.57 -11.54 4.92
C VAL A 161 3.26 -10.48 5.77
N ALA A 162 2.88 -9.23 5.59
CA ALA A 162 3.35 -8.11 6.41
C ALA A 162 2.16 -7.28 6.92
N ILE A 163 2.28 -6.81 8.16
CA ILE A 163 1.30 -5.91 8.78
C ILE A 163 2.00 -4.60 9.14
N GLU A 164 1.42 -3.49 8.73
CA GLU A 164 1.96 -2.16 9.00
C GLU A 164 0.88 -1.22 9.55
N ARG A 165 1.27 -0.37 10.48
CA ARG A 165 0.47 0.78 10.87
C ARG A 165 0.64 1.87 9.82
N LEU A 166 -0.47 2.37 9.29
CA LEU A 166 -0.46 3.50 8.37
C LEU A 166 -0.38 4.81 9.16
N ASP A 167 0.62 5.64 8.86
CA ASP A 167 0.60 7.03 9.27
C ASP A 167 -0.44 7.83 8.46
N ALA A 168 -0.60 9.12 8.76
CA ALA A 168 -1.61 9.96 8.10
C ALA A 168 -1.44 10.02 6.58
N ALA A 169 -0.22 10.13 6.09
CA ALA A 169 0.07 10.21 4.65
C ALA A 169 -0.17 8.85 3.96
N ALA A 170 0.32 7.76 4.57
CA ALA A 170 0.11 6.41 4.08
C ALA A 170 -1.38 6.01 4.09
N ALA A 171 -2.13 6.41 5.12
CA ALA A 171 -3.56 6.17 5.20
C ALA A 171 -4.32 6.86 4.05
N HIS A 172 -3.98 8.12 3.74
CA HIS A 172 -4.55 8.83 2.60
C HIS A 172 -4.17 8.18 1.26
N ALA A 173 -2.93 7.79 1.08
CA ALA A 173 -2.44 7.12 -0.13
C ALA A 173 -3.13 5.76 -0.35
N ALA A 174 -3.42 5.03 0.73
CA ALA A 174 -4.06 3.72 0.67
C ALA A 174 -5.59 3.76 0.41
N ILE A 175 -6.24 4.93 0.48
CA ILE A 175 -7.72 5.06 0.34
C ILE A 175 -8.26 4.31 -0.88
N PRO A 176 -7.72 4.43 -2.11
CA PRO A 176 -8.29 3.76 -3.27
C PRO A 176 -8.33 2.24 -3.12
N ARG A 177 -7.27 1.65 -2.56
CA ARG A 177 -7.19 0.20 -2.37
C ARG A 177 -7.99 -0.27 -1.16
N LEU A 178 -8.00 0.48 -0.06
CA LEU A 178 -8.84 0.20 1.10
C LEU A 178 -10.34 0.26 0.75
N ALA A 179 -10.75 1.21 -0.10
CA ALA A 179 -12.12 1.29 -0.61
C ALA A 179 -12.49 0.09 -1.48
N GLU A 180 -11.57 -0.39 -2.31
CA GLU A 180 -11.76 -1.61 -3.10
C GLU A 180 -11.92 -2.83 -2.19
N ILE A 181 -11.06 -3.01 -1.17
CA ILE A 181 -11.15 -4.11 -0.20
C ILE A 181 -12.50 -4.07 0.52
N LEU A 182 -12.95 -2.90 0.99
CA LEU A 182 -14.23 -2.75 1.66
C LEU A 182 -15.39 -3.18 0.74
N ARG A 183 -15.40 -2.72 -0.51
CA ARG A 183 -16.41 -3.09 -1.49
C ARG A 183 -16.41 -4.58 -1.77
N ALA A 184 -15.25 -5.16 -2.08
CA ALA A 184 -15.12 -6.58 -2.35
C ALA A 184 -15.61 -7.44 -1.17
N CYS A 185 -15.35 -7.01 0.07
CA CYS A 185 -15.85 -7.71 1.26
C CYS A 185 -17.37 -7.57 1.40
N VAL A 186 -17.95 -6.40 1.19
CA VAL A 186 -19.41 -6.18 1.27
C VAL A 186 -20.14 -6.95 0.17
N ASP A 187 -19.62 -6.88 -1.06
CA ASP A 187 -20.19 -7.61 -2.21
C ASP A 187 -20.08 -9.14 -2.04
N ALA A 188 -19.10 -9.60 -1.24
CA ALA A 188 -18.97 -11.02 -0.80
C ALA A 188 -19.77 -11.33 0.48
N GLY A 189 -20.67 -10.48 0.91
CA GLY A 189 -21.61 -10.71 2.00
C GLY A 189 -21.11 -10.33 3.40
N ALA A 190 -20.02 -9.61 3.56
CA ALA A 190 -19.58 -9.16 4.88
C ALA A 190 -20.54 -8.09 5.45
N SER A 191 -20.98 -8.31 6.70
CA SER A 191 -21.82 -7.36 7.44
C SER A 191 -20.92 -6.37 8.21
N VAL A 192 -20.60 -5.25 7.57
CA VAL A 192 -19.67 -4.23 8.10
C VAL A 192 -20.26 -2.81 8.00
N SER A 193 -21.54 -2.69 8.33
CA SER A 193 -22.34 -1.45 8.30
C SER A 193 -22.69 -0.96 6.88
N TYR A 194 -22.62 -1.82 5.87
CA TYR A 194 -22.97 -1.51 4.49
C TYR A 194 -23.74 -2.67 3.84
N LEU A 195 -24.53 -2.33 2.82
CA LEU A 195 -25.28 -3.28 2.00
C LEU A 195 -24.67 -3.37 0.60
N PRO A 196 -24.69 -4.56 -0.04
CA PRO A 196 -24.32 -4.72 -1.43
C PRO A 196 -25.42 -4.19 -2.39
N PRO A 197 -25.08 -3.66 -3.58
CA PRO A 197 -23.72 -3.34 -4.01
C PRO A 197 -23.21 -2.04 -3.37
N LEU A 198 -22.00 -2.04 -2.83
CA LEU A 198 -21.46 -0.83 -2.21
C LEU A 198 -20.86 0.11 -3.26
N ALA A 199 -21.38 1.34 -3.32
CA ALA A 199 -20.85 2.36 -4.23
C ALA A 199 -19.41 2.74 -3.87
N ARG A 200 -18.59 2.97 -4.89
CA ARG A 200 -17.16 3.34 -4.71
C ARG A 200 -16.98 4.61 -3.89
N ASP A 201 -17.80 5.63 -4.18
CA ASP A 201 -17.71 6.92 -3.50
C ASP A 201 -18.06 6.80 -2.01
N THR A 202 -19.02 5.95 -1.65
CA THR A 202 -19.36 5.66 -0.25
C THR A 202 -18.17 5.00 0.49
N ALA A 203 -17.55 4.01 -0.13
CA ALA A 203 -16.37 3.36 0.43
C ALA A 203 -15.18 4.33 0.55
N THR A 204 -14.95 5.14 -0.48
CA THR A 204 -13.91 6.19 -0.47
C THR A 204 -14.16 7.21 0.64
N ALA A 205 -15.39 7.70 0.80
CA ALA A 205 -15.75 8.66 1.85
C ALA A 205 -15.54 8.10 3.26
N PHE A 206 -15.82 6.81 3.49
CA PHE A 206 -15.51 6.15 4.77
C PHE A 206 -14.01 6.19 5.06
N TRP A 207 -13.18 5.78 4.11
CA TRP A 207 -11.74 5.74 4.32
C TRP A 207 -11.09 7.12 4.40
N THR A 208 -11.65 8.12 3.70
CA THR A 208 -11.22 9.53 3.86
C THR A 208 -11.44 10.02 5.29
N ARG A 209 -12.62 9.77 5.88
CA ARG A 209 -12.87 10.11 7.28
C ARG A 209 -11.97 9.32 8.24
N SER A 210 -11.74 8.04 7.95
CA SER A 210 -10.85 7.19 8.78
C SER A 210 -9.41 7.68 8.75
N ALA A 211 -8.88 8.08 7.58
CA ALA A 211 -7.55 8.66 7.45
C ALA A 211 -7.44 10.00 8.20
N SER A 212 -8.47 10.85 8.13
CA SER A 212 -8.54 12.10 8.90
C SER A 212 -8.56 11.85 10.41
N SER A 213 -9.25 10.81 10.87
CA SER A 213 -9.24 10.43 12.30
C SER A 213 -7.87 9.89 12.72
N ALA A 214 -7.19 9.13 11.85
CA ALA A 214 -5.83 8.65 12.10
C ALA A 214 -4.82 9.80 12.18
N ALA A 215 -4.96 10.84 11.36
CA ALA A 215 -4.13 12.04 11.40
C ALA A 215 -4.27 12.84 12.72
N MET A 216 -5.34 12.61 13.47
CA MET A 216 -5.61 13.23 14.78
C MET A 216 -5.35 12.27 15.96
N ASP A 217 -4.68 11.15 15.73
CA ASP A 217 -4.44 10.06 16.70
C ASP A 217 -5.72 9.50 17.37
N ARG A 218 -6.88 9.65 16.68
CA ARG A 218 -8.17 9.13 17.15
C ARG A 218 -8.47 7.73 16.62
N ARG A 219 -7.69 7.25 15.66
CA ARG A 219 -7.84 5.94 15.05
C ARG A 219 -6.50 5.38 14.62
N VAL A 220 -6.28 4.09 14.87
CA VAL A 220 -5.20 3.34 14.24
C VAL A 220 -5.78 2.60 13.04
N ILE A 221 -5.07 2.63 11.91
CA ILE A 221 -5.38 1.84 10.72
C ILE A 221 -4.21 0.91 10.47
N LEU A 222 -4.45 -0.40 10.53
CA LEU A 222 -3.49 -1.41 10.13
C LEU A 222 -3.80 -1.89 8.71
N ALA A 223 -2.76 -2.03 7.94
CA ALA A 223 -2.81 -2.57 6.59
C ALA A 223 -2.03 -3.88 6.53
N GLY A 224 -2.60 -4.87 5.85
CA GLY A 224 -2.03 -6.20 5.71
C GLY A 224 -1.74 -6.53 4.25
N TRP A 225 -0.51 -6.91 3.96
CA TRP A 225 -0.04 -7.34 2.64
C TRP A 225 0.09 -8.86 2.56
N VAL A 226 -0.17 -9.36 1.38
CA VAL A 226 0.07 -10.74 1.00
C VAL A 226 0.79 -10.73 -0.34
N ASP A 227 2.03 -11.22 -0.37
CA ASP A 227 2.88 -11.28 -1.57
C ASP A 227 2.94 -9.94 -2.35
N GLY A 228 3.10 -8.86 -1.62
CA GLY A 228 3.21 -7.52 -2.19
C GLY A 228 1.89 -6.84 -2.57
N VAL A 229 0.75 -7.45 -2.27
CA VAL A 229 -0.56 -6.86 -2.52
C VAL A 229 -1.20 -6.45 -1.19
N LEU A 230 -1.63 -5.20 -1.06
CA LEU A 230 -2.45 -4.76 0.07
C LEU A 230 -3.79 -5.49 -0.01
N ALA A 231 -4.02 -6.40 0.94
CA ALA A 231 -5.08 -7.41 0.88
C ALA A 231 -6.02 -7.40 2.09
N GLY A 232 -5.68 -6.68 3.16
CA GLY A 232 -6.52 -6.63 4.35
C GLY A 232 -6.27 -5.40 5.20
N THR A 233 -7.16 -5.17 6.16
CA THR A 233 -7.08 -4.04 7.09
C THR A 233 -7.88 -4.34 8.35
N VAL A 234 -7.56 -3.64 9.44
CA VAL A 234 -8.38 -3.53 10.65
C VAL A 234 -8.19 -2.13 11.23
N THR A 235 -9.20 -1.60 11.90
CA THR A 235 -9.13 -0.30 12.57
C THR A 235 -9.37 -0.45 14.06
N LEU A 236 -8.63 0.35 14.85
CA LEU A 236 -8.82 0.55 16.26
C LEU A 236 -9.27 1.99 16.50
N ASP A 237 -10.50 2.17 17.00
CA ASP A 237 -11.04 3.48 17.32
C ASP A 237 -10.65 3.85 18.74
N LEU A 238 -9.96 4.98 18.89
CA LEU A 238 -9.43 5.50 20.14
C LEU A 238 -10.26 6.69 20.66
N ASP A 239 -11.21 7.21 19.88
CA ASP A 239 -12.05 8.36 20.21
C ASP A 239 -13.22 7.93 21.12
N MET A 240 -12.88 7.58 22.35
CA MET A 240 -13.81 7.06 23.35
C MET A 240 -14.35 8.17 24.24
N PRO A 241 -15.53 7.98 24.85
CA PRO A 241 -16.07 8.88 25.87
C PRO A 241 -15.05 9.13 27.00
N PRO A 242 -15.05 10.33 27.63
CA PRO A 242 -14.05 10.69 28.65
C PRO A 242 -13.98 9.75 29.86
N ASN A 243 -15.07 9.03 30.18
CA ASN A 243 -15.11 8.03 31.23
C ASN A 243 -14.66 6.63 30.81
N GLN A 244 -14.21 6.47 29.55
CA GLN A 244 -13.76 5.19 28.99
C GLN A 244 -12.35 5.31 28.35
N PRO A 245 -11.37 5.98 28.98
CA PRO A 245 -10.07 6.23 28.38
C PRO A 245 -9.24 4.96 28.19
N HIS A 246 -9.61 3.88 28.86
CA HIS A 246 -8.95 2.57 28.81
C HIS A 246 -9.53 1.64 27.74
N ARG A 247 -10.60 2.04 27.05
CA ARG A 247 -11.31 1.23 26.07
C ARG A 247 -10.97 1.65 24.64
N ALA A 248 -11.07 0.73 23.70
CA ALA A 248 -11.07 1.00 22.28
C ALA A 248 -12.03 0.06 21.55
N ASP A 249 -12.56 0.52 20.41
CA ASP A 249 -13.43 -0.28 19.56
C ASP A 249 -12.68 -0.79 18.35
N VAL A 250 -12.81 -2.10 18.07
CA VAL A 250 -12.21 -2.75 16.90
C VAL A 250 -13.26 -2.80 15.79
N ALA A 251 -12.90 -2.31 14.62
CA ALA A 251 -13.81 -2.30 13.48
C ALA A 251 -13.06 -2.60 12.17
N LYS A 252 -13.85 -2.93 11.14
CA LYS A 252 -13.36 -3.10 9.77
C LYS A 252 -12.18 -4.08 9.65
N LEU A 253 -12.26 -5.22 10.38
CA LEU A 253 -11.41 -6.36 10.04
C LEU A 253 -11.88 -6.91 8.69
N LEU A 254 -11.12 -6.59 7.67
CA LEU A 254 -11.44 -6.92 6.28
C LEU A 254 -10.26 -7.65 5.65
N VAL A 255 -10.54 -8.76 4.99
CA VAL A 255 -9.57 -9.46 4.12
C VAL A 255 -10.23 -9.67 2.77
N HIS A 256 -9.57 -9.14 1.73
CA HIS A 256 -10.03 -9.28 0.35
C HIS A 256 -10.33 -10.76 0.06
N PRO A 257 -11.45 -11.11 -0.61
CA PRO A 257 -11.81 -12.50 -0.85
C PRO A 257 -10.68 -13.38 -1.39
N ASP A 258 -9.89 -12.87 -2.33
CA ASP A 258 -8.79 -13.61 -2.98
C ASP A 258 -7.58 -13.86 -2.04
N ALA A 259 -7.51 -13.17 -0.90
CA ALA A 259 -6.42 -13.30 0.08
C ALA A 259 -6.84 -14.03 1.36
N ARG A 260 -8.09 -14.52 1.43
CA ARG A 260 -8.59 -15.26 2.60
C ARG A 260 -7.86 -16.58 2.80
N ARG A 261 -7.98 -17.16 4.01
CA ARG A 261 -7.43 -18.46 4.40
C ARG A 261 -5.89 -18.51 4.42
N ARG A 262 -5.21 -17.37 4.46
CA ARG A 262 -3.75 -17.22 4.54
C ARG A 262 -3.25 -16.70 5.90
N GLY A 263 -4.11 -16.71 6.92
CA GLY A 263 -3.75 -16.26 8.28
C GLY A 263 -3.76 -14.74 8.49
N LEU A 264 -3.99 -13.93 7.44
CA LEU A 264 -3.88 -12.47 7.49
C LEU A 264 -4.76 -11.83 8.57
N ALA A 265 -6.01 -12.29 8.73
CA ALA A 265 -6.93 -11.74 9.75
C ALA A 265 -6.39 -11.90 11.17
N ARG A 266 -5.78 -13.06 11.49
CA ARG A 266 -5.15 -13.31 12.80
C ARG A 266 -3.99 -12.36 13.03
N LEU A 267 -3.08 -12.23 12.07
CA LEU A 267 -1.91 -11.35 12.17
C LEU A 267 -2.31 -9.88 12.32
N LEU A 268 -3.37 -9.44 11.62
CA LEU A 268 -3.94 -8.10 11.79
C LEU A 268 -4.45 -7.88 13.20
N MET A 269 -5.16 -8.87 13.78
CA MET A 269 -5.68 -8.77 15.14
C MET A 269 -4.58 -8.85 16.20
N ASP A 270 -3.59 -9.73 16.03
CA ASP A 270 -2.44 -9.82 16.94
C ASP A 270 -1.70 -8.46 17.00
N ARG A 271 -1.40 -7.88 15.83
CA ARG A 271 -0.77 -6.56 15.76
C ARG A 271 -1.65 -5.44 16.32
N LEU A 272 -2.97 -5.52 16.13
CA LEU A 272 -3.91 -4.53 16.68
C LEU A 272 -3.91 -4.54 18.20
N GLU A 273 -3.80 -5.70 18.84
CA GLU A 273 -3.68 -5.82 20.29
C GLU A 273 -2.40 -5.15 20.81
N ASP A 274 -1.28 -5.25 20.06
CA ASP A 274 -0.04 -4.55 20.42
C ASP A 274 -0.18 -3.04 20.29
N GLU A 275 -0.83 -2.55 19.23
CA GLU A 275 -1.12 -1.11 19.06
C GLU A 275 -2.06 -0.59 20.15
N ALA A 276 -3.03 -1.40 20.58
CA ALA A 276 -3.92 -1.05 21.69
C ALA A 276 -3.15 -0.91 23.01
N ARG A 277 -2.25 -1.85 23.33
CA ARG A 277 -1.36 -1.77 24.51
C ARG A 277 -0.49 -0.51 24.45
N ALA A 278 0.13 -0.25 23.32
CA ALA A 278 0.95 0.95 23.09
C ALA A 278 0.17 2.25 23.26
N ALA A 279 -1.14 2.25 22.94
CA ALA A 279 -2.05 3.37 23.14
C ALA A 279 -2.67 3.43 24.55
N GLY A 280 -2.26 2.57 25.50
CA GLY A 280 -2.81 2.49 26.86
C GLY A 280 -4.25 1.99 26.93
N ARG A 281 -4.69 1.19 25.93
CA ARG A 281 -6.04 0.62 25.89
C ARG A 281 -6.01 -0.83 26.39
N HIS A 282 -6.74 -1.10 27.46
CA HIS A 282 -6.73 -2.40 28.13
C HIS A 282 -8.01 -3.20 27.91
N LEU A 283 -9.06 -2.57 27.39
CA LEU A 283 -10.33 -3.20 27.08
C LEU A 283 -10.68 -2.96 25.61
N LEU A 284 -10.76 -4.03 24.85
CA LEU A 284 -11.19 -4.00 23.45
C LEU A 284 -12.62 -4.52 23.34
N VAL A 285 -13.41 -3.89 22.47
CA VAL A 285 -14.79 -4.29 22.17
C VAL A 285 -14.96 -4.36 20.66
N LEU A 286 -15.73 -5.33 20.20
CA LEU A 286 -16.19 -5.42 18.81
C LEU A 286 -17.58 -6.06 18.75
N ASP A 287 -18.24 -5.90 17.62
CA ASP A 287 -19.39 -6.71 17.25
C ASP A 287 -19.19 -7.38 15.88
N THR A 288 -19.86 -8.50 15.69
CA THR A 288 -19.85 -9.24 14.42
C THR A 288 -21.21 -9.90 14.20
N ARG A 289 -21.58 -10.07 12.91
CA ARG A 289 -22.77 -10.82 12.55
C ARG A 289 -22.67 -12.25 13.07
N GLU A 290 -23.75 -12.78 13.63
CA GLU A 290 -23.86 -14.17 14.03
C GLU A 290 -23.60 -15.12 12.84
N GLY A 291 -22.75 -16.12 13.03
CA GLY A 291 -22.37 -17.07 11.99
C GLY A 291 -21.38 -16.54 10.94
N ASP A 292 -20.85 -15.32 11.12
CA ASP A 292 -19.81 -14.81 10.22
C ASP A 292 -18.50 -15.60 10.37
N ALA A 293 -17.70 -15.63 9.30
CA ALA A 293 -16.40 -16.31 9.29
C ALA A 293 -15.40 -15.76 10.31
N ALA A 294 -15.61 -14.53 10.80
CA ALA A 294 -14.79 -13.91 11.83
C ALA A 294 -15.11 -14.38 13.27
N GLU A 295 -16.31 -14.87 13.52
CA GLU A 295 -16.72 -15.35 14.86
C GLU A 295 -15.79 -16.44 15.43
N PRO A 296 -15.49 -17.53 14.70
CA PRO A 296 -14.55 -18.55 15.17
C PRO A 296 -13.14 -17.99 15.41
N LEU A 297 -12.71 -16.99 14.62
CA LEU A 297 -11.43 -16.34 14.80
C LEU A 297 -11.36 -15.63 16.15
N TYR A 298 -12.36 -14.81 16.50
CA TYR A 298 -12.39 -14.09 17.77
C TYR A 298 -12.39 -15.04 18.97
N ARG A 299 -13.22 -16.10 18.95
CA ARG A 299 -13.22 -17.14 19.99
C ARG A 299 -11.86 -17.82 20.12
N GLY A 300 -11.22 -18.17 18.98
CA GLY A 300 -9.90 -18.80 18.94
C GLY A 300 -8.75 -17.89 19.33
N MET A 301 -8.99 -16.57 19.47
CA MET A 301 -8.04 -15.56 19.95
C MET A 301 -8.33 -15.13 21.40
N GLY A 302 -9.21 -15.83 22.11
CA GLY A 302 -9.51 -15.55 23.52
C GLY A 302 -10.45 -14.37 23.75
N TRP A 303 -11.22 -13.95 22.75
CA TRP A 303 -12.28 -12.98 22.94
C TRP A 303 -13.49 -13.62 23.63
N THR A 304 -14.09 -12.91 24.57
CA THR A 304 -15.24 -13.35 25.36
C THR A 304 -16.51 -12.76 24.78
N GLU A 305 -17.52 -13.59 24.57
CA GLU A 305 -18.85 -13.14 24.19
C GLU A 305 -19.52 -12.38 25.34
N ALA A 306 -19.99 -11.17 25.08
CA ALA A 306 -20.78 -10.37 26.01
C ALA A 306 -22.28 -10.66 25.88
N GLY A 307 -22.73 -10.97 24.68
CA GLY A 307 -24.12 -11.28 24.41
C GLY A 307 -24.50 -11.10 22.94
N ARG A 308 -25.72 -11.50 22.62
CA ARG A 308 -26.32 -11.52 21.29
C ARG A 308 -27.52 -10.57 21.23
N VAL A 309 -27.61 -9.78 20.16
CA VAL A 309 -28.77 -8.91 19.87
C VAL A 309 -29.46 -9.38 18.58
N PRO A 310 -30.67 -9.95 18.66
CA PRO A 310 -31.43 -10.38 17.47
C PRO A 310 -31.88 -9.19 16.62
N GLY A 311 -31.95 -9.39 15.30
CA GLY A 311 -32.50 -8.38 14.39
C GLY A 311 -31.71 -7.07 14.36
N PHE A 312 -30.40 -7.13 14.58
CA PHE A 312 -29.55 -5.95 14.77
C PHE A 312 -29.28 -5.18 13.50
N ALA A 313 -29.03 -5.87 12.39
CA ALA A 313 -28.65 -5.23 11.13
C ALA A 313 -29.42 -5.82 9.94
N LEU A 314 -29.81 -4.96 9.01
CA LEU A 314 -30.37 -5.35 7.72
C LEU A 314 -29.28 -6.12 6.93
N ASN A 315 -29.66 -7.22 6.29
CA ASN A 315 -28.80 -8.00 5.40
C ASN A 315 -29.11 -7.73 3.91
N GLY A 316 -28.27 -8.27 3.02
CA GLY A 316 -28.42 -8.08 1.57
C GLY A 316 -29.65 -8.75 0.95
N GLU A 317 -30.37 -9.62 1.69
CA GLU A 317 -31.56 -10.35 1.26
C GLU A 317 -32.87 -9.69 1.74
N GLY A 318 -32.77 -8.57 2.46
CA GLY A 318 -33.91 -7.83 3.00
C GLY A 318 -34.41 -8.33 4.36
N GLY A 319 -33.72 -9.27 4.98
CA GLY A 319 -33.94 -9.71 6.36
C GLY A 319 -33.05 -8.97 7.37
N TYR A 320 -33.17 -9.36 8.64
CA TYR A 320 -32.35 -8.82 9.71
C TYR A 320 -31.52 -9.94 10.36
N ASP A 321 -30.22 -9.70 10.45
CA ASP A 321 -29.30 -10.61 11.12
C ASP A 321 -29.08 -10.19 12.56
N ALA A 322 -28.76 -11.17 13.43
CA ALA A 322 -28.30 -10.91 14.78
C ALA A 322 -26.82 -10.53 14.78
N THR A 323 -26.41 -9.75 15.78
CA THR A 323 -25.00 -9.48 16.07
C THR A 323 -24.61 -10.09 17.41
N ILE A 324 -23.34 -10.43 17.54
CA ILE A 324 -22.70 -10.89 18.76
C ILE A 324 -21.67 -9.85 19.16
N PHE A 325 -21.76 -9.35 20.39
CA PHE A 325 -20.74 -8.48 20.98
C PHE A 325 -19.66 -9.30 21.66
N PHE A 326 -18.41 -8.96 21.39
CA PHE A 326 -17.23 -9.54 22.01
C PHE A 326 -16.40 -8.48 22.72
N TRP A 327 -15.72 -8.89 23.77
CA TRP A 327 -14.75 -8.08 24.47
C TRP A 327 -13.49 -8.89 24.76
N LYS A 328 -12.37 -8.18 24.90
CA LYS A 328 -11.10 -8.76 25.33
C LYS A 328 -10.38 -7.79 26.25
N ARG A 329 -9.94 -8.28 27.42
CA ARG A 329 -9.02 -7.54 28.27
C ARG A 329 -7.60 -7.89 27.88
N LEU A 330 -6.80 -6.87 27.66
CA LEU A 330 -5.37 -7.02 27.42
C LEU A 330 -4.66 -6.90 28.77
N ASP A 331 -3.75 -7.83 29.07
CA ASP A 331 -2.92 -7.75 30.26
C ASP A 331 -2.04 -6.50 30.19
N GLN A 332 -1.83 -5.85 31.34
CA GLN A 332 -1.01 -4.64 31.47
C GLN A 332 0.48 -4.97 31.41
#